data_c972069b2b0c0db521c9d608d858bac5
#
_entry.id   c972069b2b0c0db521c9d608d858bac5
#
_cell.length_a   1.000
_cell.length_b   1.000
_cell.length_c   1.000
_cell.angle_alpha   90.00
_cell.angle_beta   90.00
_cell.angle_gamma   90.00
#
_symmetry.space_group_name_H-M   'P 1'
#
loop_
_entity.id
_entity.type
_entity.pdbx_description
1 polymer ?
#
loop_
_entity_poly.entity_id
_entity_poly.type
_entity_poly.pdbx_seq_one_letter_code
_entity_poly.pdbx_strand_id
1 'polypeptide(L)'
;MDETEADATGESTFAGVVTGLWVADERTGSPGARESVAAVADRGLRGDRYFRPADAAGPGVEVTLIEREALDAAARDYEVSLPPGAHRRNVVTSGVPLNHLVGRQFRVGDAVVEGTGLCEPCAHMESLAVEGAREALIHRGGLEADIVESGAVSVGDDVAPI
;
A
#
# COMPACT_ATOMS: atom_id res chain seq x y z
N MET A 1 5.27 -31.40 -6.30
CA MET A 1 6.68 -31.15 -6.50
C MET A 1 6.94 -29.75 -7.03
N ASP A 2 6.15 -29.33 -7.99
CA ASP A 2 6.39 -28.04 -8.64
C ASP A 2 6.27 -26.89 -7.65
N GLU A 3 5.31 -26.98 -6.74
CA GLU A 3 5.17 -25.95 -5.73
C GLU A 3 6.41 -25.85 -4.87
N THR A 4 6.98 -27.00 -4.55
CA THR A 4 8.18 -27.05 -3.74
C THR A 4 9.34 -26.36 -4.48
N GLU A 5 9.43 -26.57 -5.78
CA GLU A 5 10.47 -25.92 -6.58
C GLU A 5 10.29 -24.41 -6.61
N ALA A 6 9.04 -23.95 -6.78
CA ALA A 6 8.77 -22.52 -6.76
C ALA A 6 9.15 -21.92 -5.42
N ASP A 7 8.82 -22.62 -4.33
CA ASP A 7 9.21 -22.16 -2.99
C ASP A 7 10.72 -22.16 -2.82
N ALA A 8 11.39 -23.12 -3.40
CA ALA A 8 12.85 -23.19 -3.31
C ALA A 8 13.53 -22.03 -4.03
N THR A 9 12.90 -21.43 -5.02
CA THR A 9 13.44 -20.27 -5.70
C THR A 9 13.22 -18.98 -4.92
N GLY A 10 12.49 -19.03 -3.83
CA GLY A 10 12.19 -17.87 -3.02
C GLY A 10 11.07 -16.99 -3.55
N GLU A 11 10.37 -17.43 -4.58
CA GLU A 11 9.24 -16.68 -5.10
C GLU A 11 8.02 -16.92 -4.22
N SER A 12 7.31 -15.84 -3.91
CA SER A 12 6.09 -15.98 -3.13
C SER A 12 4.91 -16.20 -4.05
N THR A 13 3.95 -16.95 -3.53
CA THR A 13 2.67 -17.16 -4.20
C THR A 13 1.58 -16.61 -3.30
N PHE A 14 0.74 -15.77 -3.87
CA PHE A 14 -0.40 -15.23 -3.14
C PHE A 14 -1.47 -14.85 -4.15
N ALA A 15 -2.71 -14.77 -3.67
CA ALA A 15 -3.82 -14.27 -4.44
C ALA A 15 -4.61 -13.36 -3.52
N GLY A 16 -4.37 -12.07 -3.65
CA GLY A 16 -4.98 -11.08 -2.79
C GLY A 16 -5.97 -10.20 -3.52
N VAL A 17 -6.50 -9.24 -2.79
CA VAL A 17 -7.53 -8.35 -3.32
C VAL A 17 -7.35 -6.95 -2.73
N VAL A 18 -7.70 -5.94 -3.52
CA VAL A 18 -7.76 -4.55 -3.05
C VAL A 18 -9.09 -4.37 -2.30
N THR A 19 -8.99 -4.02 -1.02
CA THR A 19 -10.20 -3.82 -0.20
C THR A 19 -10.53 -2.35 0.02
N GLY A 20 -9.60 -1.44 -0.27
CA GLY A 20 -9.86 -0.01 -0.13
C GLY A 20 -8.83 0.81 -0.87
N LEU A 21 -9.26 2.00 -1.30
CA LEU A 21 -8.38 2.96 -1.99
C LEU A 21 -8.61 4.33 -1.38
N TRP A 22 -7.52 5.03 -1.10
CA TRP A 22 -7.54 6.31 -0.42
C TRP A 22 -6.52 7.27 -1.05
N VAL A 23 -6.95 8.48 -1.32
CA VAL A 23 -6.04 9.54 -1.77
C VAL A 23 -6.30 10.78 -0.93
N ALA A 24 -5.23 11.56 -0.70
CA ALA A 24 -5.32 12.83 -0.02
C ALA A 24 -4.65 13.85 -0.92
N ASP A 25 -5.38 14.92 -1.26
CA ASP A 25 -4.84 15.96 -2.15
C ASP A 25 -3.83 16.87 -1.44
N GLU A 26 -3.77 16.82 -0.10
CA GLU A 26 -2.83 17.60 0.68
C GLU A 26 -2.15 16.72 1.72
N ARG A 27 -0.93 17.10 2.11
CA ARG A 27 -0.14 16.31 3.06
C ARG A 27 -0.83 16.15 4.41
N THR A 28 -1.55 17.17 4.86
CA THR A 28 -2.27 17.12 6.15
C THR A 28 -3.77 16.96 5.96
N GLY A 29 -4.23 16.87 4.71
CA GLY A 29 -5.64 16.69 4.42
C GLY A 29 -6.11 15.29 4.78
N SER A 30 -7.41 15.16 5.01
CA SER A 30 -8.02 13.87 5.28
C SER A 30 -8.08 13.06 4.00
N PRO A 31 -7.63 11.79 4.00
CA PRO A 31 -7.76 10.96 2.81
C PRO A 31 -9.21 10.70 2.46
N GLY A 32 -9.51 10.71 1.18
CA GLY A 32 -10.83 10.39 0.68
C GLY A 32 -10.84 9.02 0.03
N ALA A 33 -11.92 8.28 0.23
CA ALA A 33 -12.10 6.97 -0.37
C ALA A 33 -12.37 7.11 -1.86
N ARG A 34 -11.86 6.15 -2.64
CA ARG A 34 -12.09 6.07 -4.08
C ARG A 34 -12.49 4.66 -4.46
N GLU A 35 -13.35 4.56 -5.47
CA GLU A 35 -13.68 3.27 -6.06
C GLU A 35 -12.59 2.84 -7.03
N SER A 36 -11.93 3.79 -7.67
CA SER A 36 -10.91 3.53 -8.66
C SER A 36 -9.94 4.70 -8.71
N VAL A 37 -8.67 4.42 -9.00
CA VAL A 37 -7.65 5.44 -9.18
C VAL A 37 -6.80 5.07 -10.39
N ALA A 38 -6.19 6.07 -11.01
CA ALA A 38 -5.22 5.86 -12.09
C ALA A 38 -3.82 5.86 -11.49
N ALA A 39 -3.12 4.75 -11.61
CA ALA A 39 -1.72 4.65 -11.23
C ALA A 39 -0.88 4.97 -12.46
N VAL A 40 0.06 5.91 -12.33
CA VAL A 40 0.85 6.40 -13.45
C VAL A 40 2.32 6.14 -13.15
N ALA A 41 2.97 5.40 -14.03
CA ALA A 41 4.39 5.03 -13.87
C ALA A 41 5.24 6.29 -13.68
N ASP A 42 6.14 6.23 -12.71
CA ASP A 42 7.09 7.29 -12.37
C ASP A 42 6.43 8.55 -11.81
N ARG A 43 5.13 8.56 -11.59
CA ARG A 43 4.45 9.77 -11.11
C ARG A 43 3.59 9.56 -9.86
N GLY A 44 2.95 8.41 -9.70
CA GLY A 44 2.10 8.13 -8.54
C GLY A 44 0.64 7.94 -8.90
N LEU A 45 -0.24 8.12 -7.93
CA LEU A 45 -1.69 8.00 -8.12
C LEU A 45 -2.29 9.36 -8.40
N ARG A 46 -3.08 9.46 -9.47
CA ARG A 46 -3.73 10.73 -9.82
C ARG A 46 -4.65 11.18 -8.68
N GLY A 47 -4.51 12.45 -8.32
CA GLY A 47 -5.31 13.04 -7.25
C GLY A 47 -4.68 12.95 -5.88
N ASP A 48 -3.57 12.21 -5.74
CA ASP A 48 -2.90 12.09 -4.46
C ASP A 48 -1.79 13.13 -4.33
N ARG A 49 -1.47 13.49 -3.08
CA ARG A 49 -0.46 14.51 -2.77
C ARG A 49 0.94 14.18 -3.26
N TYR A 50 1.23 12.91 -3.47
CA TYR A 50 2.53 12.48 -3.96
C TYR A 50 2.60 12.41 -5.49
N PHE A 51 1.51 12.71 -6.18
CA PHE A 51 1.49 12.66 -7.63
C PHE A 51 2.40 13.74 -8.20
N ARG A 52 3.40 13.33 -8.99
CA ARG A 52 4.42 14.24 -9.50
C ARG A 52 4.06 14.78 -10.87
N PRO A 53 4.45 16.04 -11.17
CA PRO A 53 4.34 16.55 -12.54
C PRO A 53 5.20 15.71 -13.50
N ALA A 54 4.84 15.71 -14.78
CA ALA A 54 5.49 14.88 -15.77
C ALA A 54 7.00 15.15 -15.90
N ASP A 55 7.43 16.39 -15.58
CA ASP A 55 8.83 16.78 -15.69
C ASP A 55 9.59 16.73 -14.36
N ALA A 56 8.95 16.24 -13.31
CA ALA A 56 9.56 16.16 -11.98
C ALA A 56 9.97 14.72 -11.65
N ALA A 57 10.80 14.14 -12.49
CA ALA A 57 11.30 12.78 -12.25
C ALA A 57 12.26 12.77 -11.07
N GLY A 58 12.36 11.62 -10.40
CA GLY A 58 13.31 11.46 -9.32
C GLY A 58 12.77 10.57 -8.22
N PRO A 59 13.59 10.32 -7.18
CA PRO A 59 13.18 9.46 -6.08
C PRO A 59 12.05 10.08 -5.28
N GLY A 60 11.24 9.23 -4.69
CA GLY A 60 10.11 9.62 -3.87
C GLY A 60 9.09 8.52 -3.83
N VAL A 61 8.16 8.62 -2.89
CA VAL A 61 7.10 7.65 -2.73
C VAL A 61 6.05 7.87 -3.81
N GLU A 62 5.67 6.80 -4.51
CA GLU A 62 4.63 6.89 -5.54
C GLU A 62 3.31 6.32 -5.05
N VAL A 63 3.36 5.21 -4.31
CA VAL A 63 2.17 4.59 -3.76
C VAL A 63 2.53 3.88 -2.46
N THR A 64 1.59 3.86 -1.53
CA THR A 64 1.74 3.13 -0.27
C THR A 64 0.62 2.13 -0.13
N LEU A 65 0.94 0.97 0.44
CA LEU A 65 -0.03 -0.11 0.62
C LEU A 65 0.01 -0.58 2.09
N ILE A 66 -1.11 -1.04 2.60
CA ILE A 66 -1.18 -1.61 3.94
C ILE A 66 -2.11 -2.82 3.93
N GLU A 67 -1.80 -3.82 4.74
CA GLU A 67 -2.63 -5.01 4.85
C GLU A 67 -3.83 -4.75 5.73
N ARG A 68 -5.01 -5.16 5.28
CA ARG A 68 -6.21 -5.13 6.12
C ARG A 68 -5.97 -5.93 7.39
N GLU A 69 -5.24 -7.04 7.27
CA GLU A 69 -4.90 -7.88 8.42
C GLU A 69 -4.11 -7.13 9.48
N ALA A 70 -3.25 -6.19 9.05
CA ALA A 70 -2.49 -5.37 10.01
C ALA A 70 -3.39 -4.41 10.77
N LEU A 71 -4.37 -3.82 10.08
CA LEU A 71 -5.33 -2.93 10.72
C LEU A 71 -6.20 -3.71 11.72
N ASP A 72 -6.62 -4.92 11.33
CA ASP A 72 -7.41 -5.78 12.22
C ASP A 72 -6.58 -6.22 13.44
N ALA A 73 -5.31 -6.51 13.24
CA ALA A 73 -4.42 -6.89 14.33
C ALA A 73 -4.18 -5.73 15.30
N ALA A 74 -4.07 -4.51 14.79
CA ALA A 74 -3.93 -3.35 15.67
C ALA A 74 -5.13 -3.20 16.58
N ALA A 75 -6.34 -3.39 16.03
CA ALA A 75 -7.56 -3.33 16.82
C ALA A 75 -7.62 -4.45 17.84
N ARG A 76 -7.24 -5.66 17.44
CA ARG A 76 -7.32 -6.84 18.31
C ARG A 76 -6.27 -6.81 19.42
N ASP A 77 -5.02 -6.46 19.07
CA ASP A 77 -3.89 -6.62 20.01
C ASP A 77 -3.65 -5.38 20.85
N TYR A 78 -3.96 -4.20 20.35
CA TYR A 78 -3.67 -2.93 21.00
C TYR A 78 -4.92 -2.10 21.29
N GLU A 79 -6.09 -2.59 20.89
CA GLU A 79 -7.36 -1.85 20.99
C GLU A 79 -7.27 -0.49 20.29
N VAL A 80 -6.52 -0.44 19.17
CA VAL A 80 -6.37 0.76 18.37
C VAL A 80 -7.16 0.56 17.08
N SER A 81 -8.31 1.23 17.01
CA SER A 81 -9.16 1.21 15.80
C SER A 81 -8.98 2.52 15.07
N LEU A 82 -8.41 2.44 13.87
CA LEU A 82 -8.18 3.63 13.06
C LEU A 82 -9.47 4.00 12.32
N PRO A 83 -9.89 5.28 12.38
CA PRO A 83 -11.01 5.71 11.53
C PRO A 83 -10.70 5.46 10.06
N PRO A 84 -11.72 5.39 9.20
CA PRO A 84 -11.49 5.15 7.77
C PRO A 84 -10.50 6.13 7.17
N GLY A 85 -9.47 5.60 6.50
CA GLY A 85 -8.44 6.39 5.86
C GLY A 85 -7.37 6.94 6.78
N ALA A 86 -7.52 6.81 8.10
CA ALA A 86 -6.58 7.41 9.06
C ALA A 86 -5.19 6.76 9.02
N HIS A 87 -5.08 5.55 8.47
CA HIS A 87 -3.78 4.91 8.26
C HIS A 87 -2.91 5.66 7.25
N ARG A 88 -3.54 6.49 6.41
CA ARG A 88 -2.90 7.34 5.41
C ARG A 88 -2.11 6.58 4.35
N ARG A 89 -2.42 5.30 4.15
CA ARG A 89 -1.90 4.52 3.03
C ARG A 89 -2.92 4.55 1.89
N ASN A 90 -2.41 4.40 0.66
CA ASN A 90 -3.27 4.53 -0.51
C ASN A 90 -4.10 3.28 -0.77
N VAL A 91 -3.47 2.11 -0.70
CA VAL A 91 -4.10 0.84 -1.11
C VAL A 91 -4.17 -0.08 0.08
N VAL A 92 -5.37 -0.48 0.47
CA VAL A 92 -5.56 -1.49 1.50
C VAL A 92 -5.76 -2.83 0.81
N THR A 93 -4.97 -3.83 1.21
CA THR A 93 -5.02 -5.15 0.59
C THR A 93 -5.44 -6.21 1.60
N SER A 94 -5.90 -7.33 1.10
CA SER A 94 -6.15 -8.53 1.90
C SER A 94 -5.50 -9.71 1.21
N GLY A 95 -4.84 -10.57 1.97
CA GLY A 95 -4.20 -11.77 1.43
C GLY A 95 -2.89 -11.51 0.71
N VAL A 96 -2.21 -10.40 0.99
CA VAL A 96 -0.96 -10.02 0.32
C VAL A 96 0.14 -9.85 1.36
N PRO A 97 1.24 -10.62 1.28
CA PRO A 97 2.33 -10.53 2.26
C PRO A 97 3.25 -9.36 1.94
N LEU A 98 2.79 -8.15 2.21
CA LEU A 98 3.47 -6.93 1.77
C LEU A 98 4.93 -6.83 2.24
N ASN A 99 5.23 -7.24 3.48
CA ASN A 99 6.59 -7.14 3.98
C ASN A 99 7.59 -7.99 3.20
N HIS A 100 7.10 -9.01 2.49
CA HIS A 100 7.94 -9.89 1.69
C HIS A 100 8.09 -9.39 0.25
N LEU A 101 7.51 -8.25 -0.07
CA LEU A 101 7.51 -7.73 -1.45
C LEU A 101 8.48 -6.57 -1.68
N VAL A 102 9.32 -6.27 -0.70
CA VAL A 102 10.40 -5.30 -0.90
C VAL A 102 11.35 -5.88 -1.95
N GLY A 103 11.62 -5.08 -2.99
CA GLY A 103 12.48 -5.51 -4.09
C GLY A 103 11.81 -6.40 -5.13
N ARG A 104 10.50 -6.60 -5.01
CA ARG A 104 9.76 -7.47 -5.93
C ARG A 104 8.69 -6.71 -6.66
N GLN A 105 8.44 -7.12 -7.91
CA GLN A 105 7.34 -6.57 -8.70
C GLN A 105 6.12 -7.46 -8.53
N PHE A 106 4.97 -6.82 -8.48
CA PHE A 106 3.71 -7.55 -8.40
C PHE A 106 2.60 -6.71 -9.03
N ARG A 107 1.50 -7.37 -9.36
CA ARG A 107 0.39 -6.74 -10.06
C ARG A 107 -0.67 -6.29 -9.06
N VAL A 108 -1.14 -5.05 -9.24
CA VAL A 108 -2.24 -4.48 -8.46
C VAL A 108 -3.25 -3.97 -9.49
N GLY A 109 -4.35 -4.69 -9.67
CA GLY A 109 -5.29 -4.36 -10.73
C GLY A 109 -4.61 -4.41 -12.09
N ASP A 110 -4.71 -3.33 -12.86
CA ASP A 110 -4.06 -3.23 -14.17
C ASP A 110 -2.65 -2.65 -14.08
N ALA A 111 -2.19 -2.26 -12.91
CA ALA A 111 -0.87 -1.68 -12.74
C ALA A 111 0.14 -2.72 -12.26
N VAL A 112 1.43 -2.45 -12.48
CA VAL A 112 2.52 -3.23 -11.92
C VAL A 112 3.32 -2.31 -11.03
N VAL A 113 3.59 -2.75 -9.81
CA VAL A 113 4.35 -1.96 -8.84
C VAL A 113 5.55 -2.76 -8.34
N GLU A 114 6.53 -2.04 -7.81
CA GLU A 114 7.72 -2.68 -7.21
C GLU A 114 7.89 -2.15 -5.80
N GLY A 115 7.96 -3.04 -4.82
CA GLY A 115 8.19 -2.65 -3.44
C GLY A 115 9.57 -2.04 -3.26
N THR A 116 9.65 -0.90 -2.59
CA THR A 116 10.91 -0.20 -2.38
C THR A 116 11.35 -0.18 -0.93
N GLY A 117 10.43 -0.36 0.01
CA GLY A 117 10.75 -0.37 1.42
C GLY A 117 9.52 -0.50 2.28
N LEU A 118 9.72 -0.76 3.55
CA LEU A 118 8.61 -0.79 4.49
C LEU A 118 8.16 0.62 4.81
N CYS A 119 6.85 0.80 4.92
CA CYS A 119 6.24 2.08 5.27
C CYS A 119 5.93 2.06 6.77
N GLU A 120 6.96 2.32 7.58
CA GLU A 120 6.78 2.26 9.03
C GLU A 120 5.91 3.42 9.52
N PRO A 121 5.13 3.21 10.57
CA PRO A 121 4.33 4.28 11.15
C PRO A 121 5.24 5.32 11.80
N CYS A 122 4.82 6.58 11.78
CA CYS A 122 5.60 7.66 12.34
C CYS A 122 4.73 8.55 13.24
N ALA A 123 5.38 9.46 13.96
CA ALA A 123 4.67 10.36 14.86
C ALA A 123 3.70 11.27 14.10
N HIS A 124 4.05 11.65 12.88
CA HIS A 124 3.16 12.48 12.07
C HIS A 124 1.86 11.75 11.76
N MET A 125 1.96 10.48 11.31
CA MET A 125 0.76 9.69 11.03
C MET A 125 -0.08 9.51 12.29
N GLU A 126 0.56 9.23 13.44
CA GLU A 126 -0.15 9.07 14.69
C GLU A 126 -0.88 10.35 15.09
N SER A 127 -0.25 11.51 14.88
CA SER A 127 -0.86 12.79 15.24
C SER A 127 -2.11 13.08 14.40
N LEU A 128 -2.20 12.52 13.20
CA LEU A 128 -3.35 12.71 12.31
C LEU A 128 -4.37 11.59 12.45
N ALA A 129 -4.05 10.53 13.19
CA ALA A 129 -4.92 9.37 13.34
C ALA A 129 -5.44 9.27 14.77
N VAL A 130 -4.80 8.42 15.58
CA VAL A 130 -5.24 8.17 16.94
C VAL A 130 -4.03 7.77 17.76
N GLU A 131 -4.04 8.13 19.04
CA GLU A 131 -2.96 7.78 19.97
C GLU A 131 -2.79 6.26 20.01
N GLY A 132 -1.55 5.81 19.97
CA GLY A 132 -1.20 4.38 19.97
C GLY A 132 -1.07 3.78 18.59
N ALA A 133 -1.42 4.51 17.53
CA ALA A 133 -1.35 3.96 16.17
C ALA A 133 0.07 3.59 15.77
N ARG A 134 1.05 4.39 16.16
CA ARG A 134 2.45 4.14 15.84
C ARG A 134 2.92 2.81 16.40
N GLU A 135 2.68 2.57 17.69
CA GLU A 135 3.09 1.33 18.32
C GLU A 135 2.34 0.13 17.76
N ALA A 136 1.05 0.28 17.52
CA ALA A 136 0.21 -0.81 17.03
C ALA A 136 0.60 -1.27 15.64
N LEU A 137 1.17 -0.39 14.83
CA LEU A 137 1.52 -0.69 13.44
C LEU A 137 3.01 -0.88 13.20
N ILE A 138 3.83 -0.91 14.25
CA ILE A 138 5.27 -1.09 14.06
C ILE A 138 5.54 -2.41 13.32
N HIS A 139 6.39 -2.36 12.29
CA HIS A 139 6.73 -3.47 11.40
C HIS A 139 5.56 -4.03 10.59
N ARG A 140 4.39 -3.42 10.67
CA ARG A 140 3.23 -3.78 9.84
C ARG A 140 2.49 -2.54 9.35
N GLY A 141 3.24 -1.45 9.21
CA GLY A 141 2.71 -0.18 8.73
C GLY A 141 2.53 -0.09 7.22
N GLY A 142 2.97 -1.10 6.48
CA GLY A 142 2.76 -1.17 5.04
C GLY A 142 4.02 -1.17 4.21
N LEU A 143 3.83 -0.96 2.92
CA LEU A 143 4.88 -1.02 1.90
C LEU A 143 4.86 0.26 1.09
N GLU A 144 6.04 0.81 0.83
CA GLU A 144 6.21 1.86 -0.18
C GLU A 144 6.58 1.20 -1.49
N ALA A 145 6.05 1.69 -2.59
CA ALA A 145 6.29 1.10 -3.89
C ALA A 145 6.35 2.15 -4.99
N ASP A 146 7.05 1.79 -6.06
CA ASP A 146 7.07 2.56 -7.30
C ASP A 146 6.11 1.91 -8.29
N ILE A 147 5.52 2.72 -9.15
CA ILE A 147 4.65 2.23 -10.20
C ILE A 147 5.51 1.97 -11.43
N VAL A 148 5.59 0.70 -11.83
CA VAL A 148 6.42 0.28 -12.97
C VAL A 148 5.64 0.36 -14.27
N GLU A 149 4.38 -0.08 -14.25
CA GLU A 149 3.49 0.02 -15.41
C GLU A 149 2.20 0.68 -14.98
N SER A 150 1.79 1.67 -15.75
CA SER A 150 0.56 2.40 -15.50
C SER A 150 -0.67 1.52 -15.68
N GLY A 151 -1.71 1.79 -14.92
CA GLY A 151 -2.96 1.07 -15.05
C GLY A 151 -3.97 1.55 -14.03
N ALA A 152 -5.23 1.21 -14.24
CA ALA A 152 -6.28 1.53 -13.30
C ALA A 152 -6.28 0.50 -12.16
N VAL A 153 -6.52 0.98 -10.95
CA VAL A 153 -6.67 0.15 -9.76
C VAL A 153 -8.03 0.43 -9.17
N SER A 154 -8.81 -0.60 -8.95
CA SER A 154 -10.18 -0.48 -8.42
C SER A 154 -10.35 -1.37 -7.21
N VAL A 155 -11.26 -0.97 -6.31
CA VAL A 155 -11.63 -1.82 -5.17
C VAL A 155 -12.20 -3.13 -5.73
N GLY A 156 -11.71 -4.25 -5.20
CA GLY A 156 -12.08 -5.58 -5.68
C GLY A 156 -11.11 -6.16 -6.68
N ASP A 157 -10.14 -5.39 -7.16
CA ASP A 157 -9.15 -5.89 -8.10
C ASP A 157 -8.22 -6.90 -7.45
N ASP A 158 -7.71 -7.80 -8.26
CA ASP A 158 -6.75 -8.81 -7.80
C ASP A 158 -5.38 -8.18 -7.55
N VAL A 159 -4.67 -8.72 -6.56
CA VAL A 159 -3.26 -8.44 -6.29
C VAL A 159 -2.54 -9.76 -6.36
N ALA A 160 -1.55 -9.86 -7.24
CA ALA A 160 -0.92 -11.15 -7.52
C ALA A 160 0.55 -10.97 -7.89
N PRO A 161 1.37 -12.01 -7.68
CA PRO A 161 2.75 -11.98 -8.17
C PRO A 161 2.77 -11.97 -9.70
N ILE A 162 3.89 -11.51 -10.25
CA ILE A 162 4.12 -11.53 -11.69
C ILE A 162 4.72 -12.86 -12.10
#